data_9c21fd28bccfe4b9356ca8b9df586160
#
_entry.id   9c21fd28bccfe4b9356ca8b9df586160
#
_cell.length_a   1.000
_cell.length_b   1.000
_cell.length_c   1.000
_cell.angle_alpha   90.00
_cell.angle_beta   90.00
_cell.angle_gamma   90.00
#
_symmetry.space_group_name_H-M   'P 1'
#
loop_
_entity.id
_entity.type
_entity.pdbx_description
1 polymer ?
#
loop_
_entity_poly.entity_id
_entity_poly.type
_entity_poly.pdbx_seq_one_letter_code
_entity_poly.pdbx_strand_id
1 'polypeptide(L)'
;MDNSEILKILLNSDKDLVIYRNSDKNNFEIFTDFVEKVDLNIGNLQKFLNKLERFKSNKPYDCYIGFFGYELLCKNINLKVNKDSSSFPEGVFFRPQTKIILDKKIKILTKSKTELLKDLKVLKKTNNSNHNKVTVSPNVQVYEKIFNKFKKNIRAGETYQIKIAQKYSNKKDLDIINLFFDLMKKNLSPESFCVRTKDFNIISCSPENLFKVRGKKIVTSPIAGTVSRDKIKSTKEARRFFENNQKEDKEHNMIVDLERNDLSRITKPNSVKIQNLKFVQKYQYIFHNVSEISGTLLDNVRLSAIIKAMMPGGSVIGCPKINTLKLLNKEEKEPRRIYTGSFGYFRSKEDMSFNIIIRSILNFKKNNEVFAASGVILDSTAKNEY
;
A
#
# COMPACT_ATOMS: atom_id res chain seq x y z
N MET A 1 -18.32 -31.70 1.27
CA MET A 1 -18.10 -30.34 1.84
C MET A 1 -18.32 -29.33 0.74
N ASP A 2 -19.19 -28.36 0.96
CA ASP A 2 -19.43 -27.30 -0.01
C ASP A 2 -18.35 -26.21 0.06
N ASN A 3 -18.34 -25.28 -0.90
CA ASN A 3 -17.33 -24.23 -0.95
C ASN A 3 -17.44 -23.24 0.21
N SER A 4 -18.61 -23.08 0.81
CA SER A 4 -18.84 -22.19 1.95
C SER A 4 -18.27 -22.79 3.24
N GLU A 5 -18.44 -24.10 3.43
CA GLU A 5 -17.84 -24.84 4.55
C GLU A 5 -16.31 -24.81 4.48
N ILE A 6 -15.74 -25.06 3.29
CA ILE A 6 -14.29 -24.99 3.06
C ILE A 6 -13.75 -23.59 3.42
N LEU A 7 -14.42 -22.54 2.95
CA LEU A 7 -14.04 -21.17 3.25
C LEU A 7 -14.10 -20.88 4.77
N LYS A 8 -15.19 -21.29 5.44
CA LYS A 8 -15.35 -21.08 6.88
C LYS A 8 -14.25 -21.76 7.69
N ILE A 9 -13.90 -23.00 7.34
CA ILE A 9 -12.80 -23.74 7.97
C ILE A 9 -11.47 -23.01 7.76
N LEU A 10 -11.16 -22.61 6.52
CA LEU A 10 -9.93 -21.92 6.16
C LEU A 10 -9.78 -20.61 6.91
N LEU A 11 -10.81 -19.77 6.98
CA LEU A 11 -10.76 -18.50 7.68
C LEU A 11 -10.55 -18.63 9.19
N ASN A 12 -11.05 -19.72 9.79
CA ASN A 12 -10.89 -20.03 11.22
C ASN A 12 -9.66 -20.90 11.53
N SER A 13 -8.85 -21.26 10.54
CA SER A 13 -7.63 -22.05 10.72
C SER A 13 -6.40 -21.17 10.93
N ASP A 14 -5.26 -21.80 11.26
CA ASP A 14 -3.93 -21.17 11.36
C ASP A 14 -3.19 -21.05 10.02
N LYS A 15 -3.83 -21.45 8.92
CA LYS A 15 -3.20 -21.49 7.60
C LYS A 15 -2.85 -20.08 7.11
N ASP A 16 -1.65 -19.93 6.57
CA ASP A 16 -1.22 -18.69 5.93
C ASP A 16 -2.13 -18.34 4.75
N LEU A 17 -2.57 -17.11 4.67
CA LEU A 17 -3.42 -16.63 3.59
C LEU A 17 -3.21 -15.13 3.30
N VAL A 18 -3.54 -14.76 2.07
CA VAL A 18 -3.63 -13.38 1.62
C VAL A 18 -5.04 -13.14 1.08
N ILE A 19 -5.75 -12.17 1.63
CA ILE A 19 -7.02 -11.67 1.10
C ILE A 19 -6.71 -10.38 0.34
N TYR A 20 -7.15 -10.30 -0.89
CA TYR A 20 -6.97 -9.13 -1.76
C TYR A 20 -8.31 -8.69 -2.34
N ARG A 21 -8.59 -7.39 -2.26
CA ARG A 21 -9.74 -6.81 -2.94
C ARG A 21 -9.37 -6.53 -4.39
N ASN A 22 -10.06 -7.20 -5.31
CA ASN A 22 -9.96 -6.91 -6.72
C ASN A 22 -10.99 -5.84 -7.09
N SER A 23 -10.56 -4.59 -7.16
CA SER A 23 -11.43 -3.44 -7.45
C SER A 23 -12.02 -3.48 -8.86
N ASP A 24 -11.30 -4.03 -9.85
CA ASP A 24 -11.77 -4.17 -11.23
C ASP A 24 -12.98 -5.13 -11.32
N LYS A 25 -13.00 -6.17 -10.49
CA LYS A 25 -14.04 -7.19 -10.45
C LYS A 25 -15.03 -7.01 -9.30
N ASN A 26 -14.79 -6.03 -8.44
CA ASN A 26 -15.57 -5.73 -7.25
C ASN A 26 -15.79 -6.95 -6.33
N ASN A 27 -14.78 -7.81 -6.18
CA ASN A 27 -14.81 -9.00 -5.35
C ASN A 27 -13.58 -9.11 -4.44
N PHE A 28 -13.58 -10.10 -3.54
CA PHE A 28 -12.40 -10.49 -2.79
C PHE A 28 -11.82 -11.78 -3.35
N GLU A 29 -10.50 -11.84 -3.42
CA GLU A 29 -9.73 -13.00 -3.82
C GLU A 29 -8.87 -13.45 -2.63
N ILE A 30 -8.96 -14.71 -2.21
CA ILE A 30 -8.15 -15.31 -1.15
C ILE A 30 -7.13 -16.24 -1.78
N PHE A 31 -5.87 -16.02 -1.47
CA PHE A 31 -4.74 -16.84 -1.90
C PHE A 31 -4.17 -17.63 -0.73
N THR A 32 -3.89 -18.90 -0.93
CA THR A 32 -3.35 -19.80 0.09
C THR A 32 -2.62 -20.99 -0.55
N ASP A 33 -2.17 -21.95 0.25
CA ASP A 33 -1.32 -23.07 -0.20
C ASP A 33 -0.08 -22.59 -0.93
N PHE A 34 0.73 -21.82 -0.22
CA PHE A 34 1.92 -21.21 -0.80
C PHE A 34 3.01 -22.25 -1.02
N VAL A 35 3.38 -22.47 -2.30
CA VAL A 35 4.52 -23.33 -2.68
C VAL A 35 5.84 -22.62 -2.55
N GLU A 36 5.80 -21.32 -2.45
CA GLU A 36 6.99 -20.52 -2.28
C GLU A 36 6.67 -19.28 -1.44
N LYS A 37 7.51 -18.98 -0.46
CA LYS A 37 7.60 -17.72 0.27
C LYS A 37 9.00 -17.16 0.02
N VAL A 38 9.10 -15.93 -0.43
CA VAL A 38 10.36 -15.25 -0.69
C VAL A 38 10.46 -14.04 0.22
N ASP A 39 11.34 -14.12 1.23
CA ASP A 39 11.71 -12.99 2.06
C ASP A 39 12.76 -12.15 1.32
N LEU A 40 12.48 -10.85 1.14
CA LEU A 40 13.32 -9.96 0.36
C LEU A 40 14.21 -9.08 1.24
N ASN A 41 15.39 -8.84 0.72
CA ASN A 41 16.34 -7.82 1.16
C ASN A 41 17.07 -7.26 -0.07
N ILE A 42 17.90 -6.24 0.11
CA ILE A 42 18.61 -5.63 -1.01
C ILE A 42 19.54 -6.60 -1.74
N GLY A 43 20.11 -7.61 -1.02
CA GLY A 43 21.04 -8.59 -1.61
C GLY A 43 20.36 -9.57 -2.57
N ASN A 44 19.09 -9.89 -2.37
CA ASN A 44 18.36 -10.84 -3.22
C ASN A 44 17.29 -10.20 -4.12
N LEU A 45 16.99 -8.92 -3.95
CA LEU A 45 15.94 -8.22 -4.70
C LEU A 45 16.13 -8.34 -6.21
N GLN A 46 17.32 -8.06 -6.74
CA GLN A 46 17.56 -8.11 -8.19
C GLN A 46 17.37 -9.53 -8.75
N LYS A 47 17.80 -10.56 -8.02
CA LYS A 47 17.58 -11.96 -8.38
C LYS A 47 16.09 -12.30 -8.44
N PHE A 48 15.32 -11.81 -7.48
CA PHE A 48 13.87 -11.98 -7.45
C PHE A 48 13.18 -11.26 -8.61
N LEU A 49 13.52 -10.00 -8.90
CA LEU A 49 12.96 -9.26 -10.03
C LEU A 49 13.27 -9.95 -11.37
N ASN A 50 14.49 -10.46 -11.55
CA ASN A 50 14.83 -11.23 -12.75
C ASN A 50 14.04 -12.54 -12.85
N LYS A 51 13.73 -13.18 -11.71
CA LYS A 51 12.84 -14.35 -11.66
C LYS A 51 11.43 -13.99 -12.10
N LEU A 52 10.88 -12.88 -11.61
CA LEU A 52 9.56 -12.37 -12.02
C LEU A 52 9.51 -12.05 -13.52
N GLU A 53 10.55 -11.46 -14.08
CA GLU A 53 10.59 -11.17 -15.52
C GLU A 53 10.46 -12.41 -16.42
N ARG A 54 10.89 -13.55 -15.94
CA ARG A 54 10.78 -14.85 -16.66
C ARG A 54 9.52 -15.60 -16.28
N PHE A 55 8.81 -15.15 -15.26
CA PHE A 55 7.63 -15.83 -14.76
C PHE A 55 6.46 -15.68 -15.73
N LYS A 56 5.90 -16.81 -16.14
CA LYS A 56 4.67 -16.91 -16.95
C LYS A 56 3.86 -18.08 -16.42
N SER A 57 2.57 -17.88 -16.23
CA SER A 57 1.65 -18.94 -15.86
C SER A 57 0.27 -18.71 -16.45
N ASN A 58 -0.32 -19.77 -17.00
CA ASN A 58 -1.69 -19.77 -17.50
C ASN A 58 -2.70 -20.20 -16.43
N LYS A 59 -2.24 -20.57 -15.21
CA LYS A 59 -3.12 -21.00 -14.13
C LYS A 59 -3.74 -19.79 -13.45
N PRO A 60 -5.06 -19.80 -13.20
CA PRO A 60 -5.77 -18.62 -12.69
C PRO A 60 -5.41 -18.24 -11.24
N TYR A 61 -4.83 -19.17 -10.48
CA TYR A 61 -4.38 -18.96 -9.12
C TYR A 61 -2.88 -18.58 -9.04
N ASP A 62 -2.09 -18.84 -10.08
CA ASP A 62 -0.63 -18.72 -10.03
C ASP A 62 -0.19 -17.29 -10.29
N CYS A 63 0.43 -16.69 -9.30
CA CYS A 63 0.99 -15.35 -9.33
C CYS A 63 2.00 -15.22 -8.18
N TYR A 64 2.77 -14.15 -8.17
CA TYR A 64 3.44 -13.69 -6.95
C TYR A 64 2.61 -12.58 -6.34
N ILE A 65 2.22 -12.71 -5.07
CA ILE A 65 1.47 -11.71 -4.31
C ILE A 65 2.19 -11.39 -3.01
N GLY A 66 2.33 -10.11 -2.68
CA GLY A 66 3.08 -9.70 -1.50
C GLY A 66 3.43 -8.23 -1.49
N PHE A 67 4.47 -7.86 -0.75
CA PHE A 67 4.83 -6.46 -0.56
C PHE A 67 6.33 -6.19 -0.68
N PHE A 68 6.64 -4.96 -1.08
CA PHE A 68 7.93 -4.31 -0.91
C PHE A 68 7.81 -3.28 0.22
N GLY A 69 8.61 -3.40 1.27
CA GLY A 69 8.67 -2.44 2.36
C GLY A 69 9.44 -1.18 1.98
N TYR A 70 9.20 -0.10 2.74
CA TYR A 70 9.77 1.23 2.48
C TYR A 70 11.31 1.21 2.43
N GLU A 71 11.95 0.57 3.42
CA GLU A 71 13.41 0.53 3.52
C GLU A 71 14.03 -0.20 2.32
N LEU A 72 13.43 -1.31 1.87
CA LEU A 72 13.87 -2.04 0.67
C LEU A 72 13.80 -1.15 -0.57
N LEU A 73 12.69 -0.41 -0.72
CA LEU A 73 12.49 0.48 -1.86
C LEU A 73 13.49 1.65 -1.86
N CYS A 74 13.78 2.23 -0.69
CA CYS A 74 14.81 3.26 -0.56
C CYS A 74 16.21 2.72 -0.90
N LYS A 75 16.57 1.53 -0.41
CA LYS A 75 17.85 0.88 -0.74
C LYS A 75 17.97 0.56 -2.23
N ASN A 76 16.86 0.16 -2.88
CA ASN A 76 16.81 -0.13 -4.31
C ASN A 76 17.16 1.08 -5.19
N ILE A 77 16.95 2.29 -4.70
CA ILE A 77 17.33 3.55 -5.35
C ILE A 77 18.57 4.19 -4.71
N ASN A 78 19.40 3.37 -4.05
CA ASN A 78 20.69 3.74 -3.46
C ASN A 78 20.60 4.79 -2.34
N LEU A 79 19.51 4.83 -1.58
CA LEU A 79 19.36 5.70 -0.42
C LEU A 79 19.74 4.97 0.86
N LYS A 80 20.43 5.67 1.76
CA LYS A 80 20.66 5.18 3.13
C LYS A 80 19.38 5.24 3.93
N VAL A 81 19.11 4.21 4.71
CA VAL A 81 17.97 4.11 5.64
C VAL A 81 18.47 3.69 7.01
N ASN A 82 17.71 4.00 8.04
CA ASN A 82 17.99 3.51 9.38
C ASN A 82 17.80 2.00 9.43
N LYS A 83 18.64 1.30 10.21
CA LYS A 83 18.55 -0.14 10.39
C LYS A 83 17.35 -0.48 11.25
N ASP A 84 16.49 -1.37 10.75
CA ASP A 84 15.46 -2.00 11.58
C ASP A 84 16.08 -3.18 12.36
N SER A 85 16.09 -3.08 13.68
CA SER A 85 16.59 -4.14 14.57
C SER A 85 15.54 -5.22 14.87
N SER A 86 14.33 -5.07 14.35
CA SER A 86 13.19 -5.93 14.74
C SER A 86 13.16 -7.31 14.08
N SER A 87 14.00 -7.58 13.12
CA SER A 87 13.95 -8.76 12.23
C SER A 87 12.68 -8.88 11.37
N PHE A 88 11.90 -7.81 11.22
CA PHE A 88 10.80 -7.78 10.27
C PHE A 88 11.35 -7.82 8.83
N PRO A 89 10.79 -8.64 7.91
CA PRO A 89 11.29 -8.74 6.54
C PRO A 89 11.09 -7.43 5.78
N GLU A 90 12.09 -7.04 4.98
CA GLU A 90 12.01 -5.82 4.16
C GLU A 90 11.02 -5.95 2.99
N GLY A 91 10.64 -7.15 2.64
CA GLY A 91 9.60 -7.48 1.68
C GLY A 91 9.31 -8.97 1.68
N VAL A 92 8.11 -9.34 1.31
CA VAL A 92 7.70 -10.75 1.24
C VAL A 92 6.80 -10.97 0.05
N PHE A 93 7.05 -12.03 -0.72
CA PHE A 93 6.15 -12.48 -1.77
C PHE A 93 5.83 -13.97 -1.61
N PHE A 94 4.58 -14.29 -1.89
CA PHE A 94 4.03 -15.65 -1.84
C PHE A 94 3.62 -16.09 -3.24
N ARG A 95 3.82 -17.38 -3.55
CA ARG A 95 3.30 -18.02 -4.76
C ARG A 95 2.25 -19.06 -4.39
N PRO A 96 0.94 -18.80 -4.62
CA PRO A 96 -0.15 -19.68 -4.23
C PRO A 96 -0.39 -20.81 -5.23
N GLN A 97 -1.00 -21.89 -4.74
CA GLN A 97 -1.61 -22.96 -5.55
C GLN A 97 -3.13 -22.97 -5.44
N THR A 98 -3.69 -22.13 -4.58
CA THR A 98 -5.13 -22.02 -4.38
C THR A 98 -5.56 -20.55 -4.40
N LYS A 99 -6.62 -20.28 -5.14
CA LYS A 99 -7.32 -18.99 -5.18
C LYS A 99 -8.80 -19.21 -4.97
N ILE A 100 -9.38 -18.54 -3.99
CA ILE A 100 -10.82 -18.54 -3.72
C ILE A 100 -11.35 -17.16 -4.08
N ILE A 101 -12.41 -17.12 -4.89
CA ILE A 101 -13.06 -15.89 -5.33
C ILE A 101 -14.37 -15.77 -4.54
N LEU A 102 -14.49 -14.65 -3.80
CA LEU A 102 -15.68 -14.28 -3.05
C LEU A 102 -16.47 -13.24 -3.84
N ASP A 103 -17.49 -13.72 -4.52
CA ASP A 103 -18.46 -12.94 -5.27
C ASP A 103 -19.86 -13.44 -4.89
N LYS A 104 -20.88 -13.26 -5.74
CA LYS A 104 -22.24 -13.83 -5.56
C LYS A 104 -22.21 -15.33 -5.26
N LYS A 105 -21.22 -16.04 -5.80
CA LYS A 105 -20.94 -17.45 -5.51
C LYS A 105 -19.45 -17.62 -5.15
N ILE A 106 -19.16 -18.50 -4.19
CA ILE A 106 -17.79 -18.85 -3.83
C ILE A 106 -17.23 -19.81 -4.87
N LYS A 107 -16.13 -19.42 -5.52
CA LYS A 107 -15.43 -20.23 -6.51
C LYS A 107 -14.03 -20.56 -6.02
N ILE A 108 -13.70 -21.85 -5.93
CA ILE A 108 -12.38 -22.35 -5.53
C ILE A 108 -11.63 -22.85 -6.77
N LEU A 109 -10.49 -22.25 -7.01
CA LEU A 109 -9.53 -22.59 -8.07
C LEU A 109 -8.27 -23.11 -7.38
N THR A 110 -8.05 -24.41 -7.38
CA THR A 110 -6.94 -25.05 -6.65
C THR A 110 -6.33 -26.17 -7.45
N LYS A 111 -5.05 -26.44 -7.17
CA LYS A 111 -4.35 -27.62 -7.68
C LYS A 111 -4.89 -28.91 -7.04
N SER A 112 -5.22 -28.86 -5.73
CA SER A 112 -5.74 -30.01 -4.99
C SER A 112 -6.61 -29.55 -3.81
N LYS A 113 -7.86 -30.02 -3.76
CA LYS A 113 -8.77 -29.76 -2.62
C LYS A 113 -8.32 -30.50 -1.36
N THR A 114 -7.74 -31.67 -1.50
CA THR A 114 -7.24 -32.49 -0.38
C THR A 114 -6.10 -31.77 0.33
N GLU A 115 -5.12 -31.25 -0.41
CA GLU A 115 -4.01 -30.48 0.15
C GLU A 115 -4.48 -29.17 0.81
N LEU A 116 -5.51 -28.52 0.24
CA LEU A 116 -6.09 -27.30 0.82
C LEU A 116 -6.58 -27.51 2.26
N LEU A 117 -7.14 -28.69 2.56
CA LEU A 117 -7.75 -29.00 3.86
C LEU A 117 -6.82 -29.80 4.80
N LYS A 118 -5.60 -30.10 4.36
CA LYS A 118 -4.64 -30.85 5.15
C LYS A 118 -4.07 -30.01 6.29
N ASP A 119 -3.89 -30.67 7.45
CA ASP A 119 -3.19 -30.13 8.64
C ASP A 119 -3.74 -28.81 9.19
N LEU A 120 -5.05 -28.52 9.00
CA LEU A 120 -5.68 -27.32 9.52
C LEU A 120 -5.88 -27.40 11.03
N LYS A 121 -5.34 -26.43 11.77
CA LYS A 121 -5.60 -26.22 13.19
C LYS A 121 -6.58 -25.06 13.36
N VAL A 122 -7.65 -25.29 14.12
CA VAL A 122 -8.63 -24.23 14.44
C VAL A 122 -7.99 -23.23 15.40
N LEU A 123 -8.05 -21.96 15.07
CA LEU A 123 -7.58 -20.88 15.94
C LEU A 123 -8.53 -20.74 17.15
N LYS A 124 -7.99 -20.75 18.35
CA LYS A 124 -8.73 -20.41 19.55
C LYS A 124 -9.03 -18.90 19.54
N LYS A 125 -10.30 -18.54 19.72
CA LYS A 125 -10.68 -17.14 19.92
C LYS A 125 -10.08 -16.61 21.21
N THR A 126 -9.28 -15.58 21.14
CA THR A 126 -8.74 -14.89 22.32
C THR A 126 -9.70 -13.77 22.73
N ASN A 127 -10.36 -13.93 23.87
CA ASN A 127 -11.20 -12.90 24.49
C ASN A 127 -10.39 -12.11 25.52
N ASN A 128 -9.39 -11.37 25.12
CA ASN A 128 -8.65 -10.50 26.05
C ASN A 128 -8.99 -9.04 25.79
N SER A 129 -9.77 -8.46 26.70
CA SER A 129 -10.19 -7.05 26.72
C SER A 129 -9.22 -6.13 27.48
N ASN A 130 -7.95 -6.43 27.53
CA ASN A 130 -6.99 -5.53 28.15
C ASN A 130 -6.82 -4.26 27.33
N HIS A 131 -7.25 -3.13 27.88
CA HIS A 131 -7.00 -1.80 27.31
C HIS A 131 -5.51 -1.45 27.44
N ASN A 132 -4.71 -1.84 26.49
CA ASN A 132 -3.31 -1.45 26.45
C ASN A 132 -3.19 0.00 25.97
N LYS A 133 -2.38 0.77 26.69
CA LYS A 133 -2.06 2.16 26.35
C LYS A 133 -1.46 2.24 24.95
N VAL A 134 -1.96 3.18 24.13
CA VAL A 134 -1.37 3.50 22.84
C VAL A 134 -0.16 4.39 23.06
N THR A 135 0.96 4.04 22.45
CA THR A 135 2.17 4.88 22.40
C THR A 135 2.29 5.56 21.05
N VAL A 136 2.81 6.78 21.04
CA VAL A 136 2.98 7.59 19.82
C VAL A 136 4.45 8.00 19.70
N SER A 137 5.02 7.83 18.52
CA SER A 137 6.39 8.23 18.18
C SER A 137 6.41 8.86 16.76
N PRO A 138 7.04 10.03 16.58
CA PRO A 138 7.62 10.90 17.60
C PRO A 138 6.55 11.55 18.50
N ASN A 139 6.92 11.94 19.71
CA ASN A 139 6.07 12.78 20.55
C ASN A 139 6.03 14.23 20.01
N VAL A 140 5.13 15.06 20.55
CA VAL A 140 4.92 16.46 20.11
C VAL A 140 6.23 17.24 20.02
N GLN A 141 7.07 17.22 21.03
CA GLN A 141 8.31 18.03 21.05
C GLN A 141 9.33 17.59 20.00
N VAL A 142 9.45 16.27 19.79
CA VAL A 142 10.33 15.72 18.75
C VAL A 142 9.76 16.00 17.35
N TYR A 143 8.43 15.86 17.20
CA TYR A 143 7.74 16.20 15.97
C TYR A 143 7.95 17.65 15.58
N GLU A 144 7.76 18.60 16.49
CA GLU A 144 7.99 20.04 16.25
C GLU A 144 9.43 20.35 15.82
N LYS A 145 10.43 19.67 16.43
CA LYS A 145 11.83 19.82 16.00
C LYS A 145 12.05 19.35 14.55
N ILE A 146 11.50 18.20 14.20
CA ILE A 146 11.57 17.65 12.83
C ILE A 146 10.82 18.57 11.86
N PHE A 147 9.61 18.98 12.21
CA PHE A 147 8.79 19.91 11.44
C PHE A 147 9.56 21.22 11.14
N ASN A 148 10.15 21.84 12.13
CA ASN A 148 10.90 23.09 11.97
C ASN A 148 12.13 22.92 11.06
N LYS A 149 12.81 21.77 11.11
CA LYS A 149 13.90 21.46 10.16
C LYS A 149 13.38 21.37 8.74
N PHE A 150 12.27 20.65 8.53
CA PHE A 150 11.69 20.51 7.19
C PHE A 150 11.13 21.83 6.66
N LYS A 151 10.60 22.69 7.52
CA LYS A 151 10.22 24.07 7.13
C LYS A 151 11.41 24.87 6.62
N LYS A 152 12.60 24.72 7.21
CA LYS A 152 13.84 25.34 6.71
C LYS A 152 14.22 24.75 5.34
N ASN A 153 14.17 23.43 5.15
CA ASN A 153 14.46 22.80 3.87
C ASN A 153 13.46 23.24 2.76
N ILE A 154 12.18 23.41 3.10
CA ILE A 154 11.16 23.93 2.16
C ILE A 154 11.49 25.38 1.77
N ARG A 155 11.83 26.25 2.74
CA ARG A 155 12.24 27.64 2.46
C ARG A 155 13.52 27.74 1.63
N ALA A 156 14.43 26.79 1.79
CA ALA A 156 15.67 26.69 1.00
C ALA A 156 15.43 26.08 -0.40
N GLY A 157 14.20 25.66 -0.75
CA GLY A 157 13.88 25.05 -2.04
C GLY A 157 14.34 23.59 -2.20
N GLU A 158 14.77 22.92 -1.11
CA GLU A 158 15.23 21.54 -1.17
C GLU A 158 14.07 20.55 -1.37
N THR A 159 12.87 20.91 -0.91
CA THR A 159 11.62 20.16 -1.11
C THR A 159 10.44 21.12 -1.10
N TYR A 160 9.37 20.79 -1.83
CA TYR A 160 8.12 21.58 -1.84
C TYR A 160 7.12 21.06 -0.83
N GLN A 161 7.08 19.75 -0.66
CA GLN A 161 6.24 19.05 0.30
C GLN A 161 6.99 17.86 0.88
N ILE A 162 6.75 17.55 2.15
CA ILE A 162 7.32 16.40 2.84
C ILE A 162 6.29 15.78 3.79
N LYS A 163 6.17 14.44 3.80
CA LYS A 163 5.20 13.72 4.63
C LYS A 163 5.89 13.16 5.88
N ILE A 164 5.70 13.82 7.04
CA ILE A 164 6.25 13.36 8.34
C ILE A 164 5.40 12.24 8.89
N ALA A 165 6.00 11.08 9.12
CA ALA A 165 5.31 9.92 9.67
C ALA A 165 5.29 9.91 11.20
N GLN A 166 4.16 9.47 11.77
CA GLN A 166 3.96 9.18 13.18
C GLN A 166 3.53 7.73 13.33
N LYS A 167 4.17 7.00 14.22
CA LYS A 167 3.85 5.62 14.56
C LYS A 167 3.01 5.56 15.83
N TYR A 168 1.90 4.86 15.76
CA TYR A 168 1.03 4.51 16.88
C TYR A 168 1.17 3.03 17.15
N SER A 169 1.38 2.62 18.40
CA SER A 169 1.54 1.20 18.73
C SER A 169 0.88 0.79 20.04
N ASN A 170 0.42 -0.47 20.07
CA ASN A 170 -0.10 -1.13 21.28
C ASN A 170 0.17 -2.64 21.20
N LYS A 171 -0.09 -3.35 22.33
CA LYS A 171 0.12 -4.80 22.45
C LYS A 171 -1.17 -5.60 22.59
N LYS A 172 -2.27 -5.12 22.02
CA LYS A 172 -3.56 -5.82 22.06
C LYS A 172 -3.56 -7.01 21.11
N ASP A 173 -4.06 -8.15 21.55
CA ASP A 173 -4.32 -9.28 20.64
C ASP A 173 -5.43 -8.92 19.66
N LEU A 174 -5.25 -9.27 18.39
CA LEU A 174 -6.18 -8.97 17.31
C LEU A 174 -6.69 -10.26 16.67
N ASP A 175 -8.00 -10.36 16.53
CA ASP A 175 -8.60 -11.32 15.59
C ASP A 175 -8.52 -10.73 14.17
N ILE A 176 -7.47 -11.10 13.48
CA ILE A 176 -7.06 -10.49 12.20
C ILE A 176 -8.15 -10.57 11.14
N ILE A 177 -8.78 -11.72 11.00
CA ILE A 177 -9.76 -11.96 9.94
C ILE A 177 -11.07 -11.23 10.23
N ASN A 178 -11.58 -11.34 11.45
CA ASN A 178 -12.79 -10.63 11.83
C ASN A 178 -12.58 -9.11 11.79
N LEU A 179 -11.44 -8.62 12.29
CA LEU A 179 -11.11 -7.20 12.21
C LEU A 179 -11.03 -6.70 10.77
N PHE A 180 -10.43 -7.48 9.86
CA PHE A 180 -10.37 -7.12 8.45
C PHE A 180 -11.77 -6.96 7.86
N PHE A 181 -12.64 -7.95 8.02
CA PHE A 181 -14.00 -7.88 7.46
C PHE A 181 -14.87 -6.81 8.12
N ASP A 182 -14.70 -6.54 9.43
CA ASP A 182 -15.42 -5.46 10.11
C ASP A 182 -14.96 -4.08 9.62
N LEU A 183 -13.68 -3.91 9.35
CA LEU A 183 -13.16 -2.69 8.72
C LEU A 183 -13.70 -2.55 7.28
N MET A 184 -13.81 -3.64 6.51
CA MET A 184 -14.36 -3.60 5.15
C MET A 184 -15.84 -3.22 5.15
N LYS A 185 -16.64 -3.66 6.12
CA LYS A 185 -18.04 -3.22 6.26
C LYS A 185 -18.14 -1.72 6.50
N LYS A 186 -17.20 -1.16 7.27
CA LYS A 186 -17.18 0.27 7.62
C LYS A 186 -16.49 1.15 6.58
N ASN A 187 -15.48 0.63 5.89
CA ASN A 187 -14.66 1.42 4.95
C ASN A 187 -14.13 0.52 3.82
N LEU A 188 -14.98 0.26 2.84
CA LEU A 188 -14.64 -0.55 1.68
C LEU A 188 -13.69 0.23 0.74
N SER A 189 -12.40 0.17 0.99
CA SER A 189 -11.39 0.81 0.14
C SER A 189 -11.01 -0.09 -1.04
N PRO A 190 -10.70 0.48 -2.24
CA PRO A 190 -10.50 -0.30 -3.47
C PRO A 190 -9.26 -1.20 -3.43
N GLU A 191 -8.22 -0.80 -2.72
CA GLU A 191 -6.93 -1.50 -2.65
C GLU A 191 -6.74 -2.20 -1.30
N SER A 192 -7.83 -2.65 -0.67
CA SER A 192 -7.79 -3.33 0.62
C SER A 192 -7.20 -4.72 0.51
N PHE A 193 -6.43 -5.11 1.52
CA PHE A 193 -5.86 -6.46 1.63
C PHE A 193 -5.63 -6.87 3.08
N CYS A 194 -5.52 -8.19 3.28
CA CYS A 194 -5.10 -8.77 4.55
C CYS A 194 -4.05 -9.85 4.26
N VAL A 195 -2.96 -9.84 5.00
CA VAL A 195 -1.97 -10.92 5.04
C VAL A 195 -2.03 -11.53 6.43
N ARG A 196 -2.31 -12.82 6.53
CA ARG A 196 -2.22 -13.58 7.78
C ARG A 196 -1.18 -14.67 7.62
N THR A 197 -0.15 -14.61 8.44
CA THR A 197 0.90 -15.63 8.52
C THR A 197 1.21 -15.97 9.98
N LYS A 198 2.01 -17.01 10.18
CA LYS A 198 2.51 -17.37 11.53
C LYS A 198 3.46 -16.32 12.10
N ASP A 199 4.18 -15.59 11.24
CA ASP A 199 5.25 -14.67 11.66
C ASP A 199 4.74 -13.25 11.86
N PHE A 200 3.81 -12.80 11.02
CA PHE A 200 3.25 -11.44 11.06
C PHE A 200 1.87 -11.40 10.38
N ASN A 201 1.14 -10.35 10.67
CA ASN A 201 -0.14 -10.07 10.02
C ASN A 201 -0.20 -8.62 9.55
N ILE A 202 -0.89 -8.38 8.44
CA ILE A 202 -1.13 -7.04 7.89
C ILE A 202 -2.62 -6.91 7.56
N ILE A 203 -3.24 -5.82 8.00
CA ILE A 203 -4.59 -5.41 7.59
C ILE A 203 -4.46 -4.05 6.93
N SER A 204 -5.00 -3.88 5.73
CA SER A 204 -4.93 -2.62 4.99
C SER A 204 -6.27 -2.23 4.40
N CYS A 205 -6.62 -0.96 4.59
CA CYS A 205 -7.73 -0.28 3.95
C CYS A 205 -7.20 0.78 2.97
N SER A 206 -6.16 0.46 2.21
CA SER A 206 -5.57 1.41 1.28
C SER A 206 -6.57 1.86 0.22
N PRO A 207 -6.71 3.16 -0.03
CA PRO A 207 -7.56 3.68 -1.10
C PRO A 207 -6.81 3.85 -2.42
N GLU A 208 -5.47 3.79 -2.42
CA GLU A 208 -4.65 4.33 -3.49
C GLU A 208 -3.91 3.24 -4.26
N ASN A 209 -4.23 3.13 -5.55
CA ASN A 209 -3.47 2.30 -6.47
C ASN A 209 -2.24 3.09 -6.94
N LEU A 210 -1.05 2.53 -6.71
CA LEU A 210 0.20 3.15 -7.14
C LEU A 210 0.39 3.02 -8.64
N PHE A 211 0.28 1.79 -9.15
CA PHE A 211 0.20 1.57 -10.59
C PHE A 211 -0.41 0.22 -10.94
N LYS A 212 -0.99 0.16 -12.12
CA LYS A 212 -1.54 -1.03 -12.74
C LYS A 212 -1.02 -1.17 -14.17
N VAL A 213 -0.57 -2.36 -14.53
CA VAL A 213 -0.17 -2.68 -15.91
C VAL A 213 -1.15 -3.69 -16.50
N ARG A 214 -1.65 -3.38 -17.70
CA ARG A 214 -2.46 -4.28 -18.52
C ARG A 214 -1.96 -4.21 -19.97
N GLY A 215 -1.40 -5.30 -20.46
CA GLY A 215 -0.66 -5.29 -21.72
C GLY A 215 0.53 -4.32 -21.64
N LYS A 216 0.61 -3.41 -22.57
CA LYS A 216 1.64 -2.34 -22.57
C LYS A 216 1.20 -1.06 -21.85
N LYS A 217 -0.07 -0.95 -21.42
CA LYS A 217 -0.57 0.26 -20.75
C LYS A 217 -0.25 0.19 -19.25
N ILE A 218 0.40 1.23 -18.75
CA ILE A 218 0.56 1.50 -17.32
C ILE A 218 -0.33 2.66 -16.92
N VAL A 219 -1.00 2.54 -15.75
CA VAL A 219 -1.89 3.55 -15.20
C VAL A 219 -1.52 3.79 -13.74
N THR A 220 -1.50 5.04 -13.30
CA THR A 220 -1.41 5.45 -11.89
C THR A 220 -2.60 6.33 -11.54
N SER A 221 -3.06 6.26 -10.28
CA SER A 221 -4.26 6.98 -9.84
C SER A 221 -4.02 7.68 -8.50
N PRO A 222 -3.19 8.75 -8.50
CA PRO A 222 -2.86 9.48 -7.28
C PRO A 222 -4.08 10.16 -6.67
N ILE A 223 -4.11 10.15 -5.33
CA ILE A 223 -5.12 10.85 -4.52
C ILE A 223 -4.45 12.06 -3.87
N ALA A 224 -5.02 13.24 -4.11
CA ALA A 224 -4.67 14.45 -3.38
C ALA A 224 -5.92 15.28 -3.12
N GLY A 225 -6.23 15.45 -1.85
CA GLY A 225 -7.45 16.08 -1.37
C GLY A 225 -8.46 15.08 -0.81
N THR A 226 -8.92 15.38 0.40
CA THR A 226 -9.92 14.58 1.12
C THR A 226 -10.86 15.49 1.89
N VAL A 227 -12.15 15.24 1.77
CA VAL A 227 -13.17 15.93 2.57
C VAL A 227 -14.18 14.95 3.15
N SER A 228 -14.56 15.16 4.42
CA SER A 228 -15.56 14.33 5.10
C SER A 228 -16.94 14.55 4.52
N ARG A 229 -17.71 13.46 4.41
CA ARG A 229 -19.12 13.50 4.02
C ARG A 229 -20.04 14.06 5.11
N ASP A 230 -19.53 14.25 6.31
CA ASP A 230 -20.26 15.00 7.35
C ASP A 230 -20.34 16.48 7.01
N LYS A 231 -19.27 17.02 6.40
CA LYS A 231 -19.18 18.43 5.98
C LYS A 231 -19.82 18.68 4.61
N ILE A 232 -19.70 17.73 3.69
CA ILE A 232 -20.15 17.85 2.29
C ILE A 232 -20.98 16.62 1.94
N LYS A 233 -22.17 16.82 1.38
CA LYS A 233 -23.14 15.74 1.16
C LYS A 233 -23.15 15.17 -0.27
N SER A 234 -22.73 15.97 -1.25
CA SER A 234 -22.80 15.59 -2.66
C SER A 234 -21.44 15.65 -3.37
N THR A 235 -21.30 14.85 -4.42
CA THR A 235 -20.11 14.87 -5.30
C THR A 235 -19.91 16.25 -5.97
N LYS A 236 -21.02 16.95 -6.28
CA LYS A 236 -20.98 18.28 -6.88
C LYS A 236 -20.41 19.32 -5.91
N GLU A 237 -20.83 19.27 -4.65
CA GLU A 237 -20.28 20.15 -3.60
C GLU A 237 -18.81 19.81 -3.31
N ALA A 238 -18.45 18.53 -3.27
CA ALA A 238 -17.07 18.12 -3.08
C ALA A 238 -16.14 18.62 -4.21
N ARG A 239 -16.62 18.57 -5.47
CA ARG A 239 -15.90 19.15 -6.61
C ARG A 239 -15.65 20.64 -6.42
N ARG A 240 -16.71 21.41 -6.11
CA ARG A 240 -16.60 22.86 -5.84
C ARG A 240 -15.66 23.15 -4.67
N PHE A 241 -15.68 22.33 -3.62
CA PHE A 241 -14.78 22.48 -2.49
C PHE A 241 -13.31 22.36 -2.92
N PHE A 242 -12.96 21.32 -3.71
CA PHE A 242 -11.59 21.13 -4.19
C PHE A 242 -11.16 22.22 -5.19
N GLU A 243 -12.04 22.63 -6.11
CA GLU A 243 -11.79 23.70 -7.08
C GLU A 243 -11.53 25.06 -6.42
N ASN A 244 -12.26 25.37 -5.32
CA ASN A 244 -12.13 26.64 -4.59
C ASN A 244 -11.02 26.63 -3.54
N ASN A 245 -10.43 25.46 -3.22
CA ASN A 245 -9.35 25.34 -2.26
C ASN A 245 -7.99 25.40 -2.95
N GLN A 246 -7.41 26.59 -3.05
CA GLN A 246 -6.13 26.82 -3.73
C GLN A 246 -4.98 25.94 -3.19
N LYS A 247 -4.99 25.62 -1.88
CA LYS A 247 -3.97 24.73 -1.27
C LYS A 247 -4.09 23.32 -1.83
N GLU A 248 -5.29 22.73 -1.76
CA GLU A 248 -5.57 21.38 -2.26
C GLU A 248 -5.34 21.29 -3.78
N ASP A 249 -5.71 22.34 -4.51
CA ASP A 249 -5.52 22.41 -5.96
C ASP A 249 -4.03 22.41 -6.36
N LYS A 250 -3.20 23.22 -5.69
CA LYS A 250 -1.74 23.25 -5.91
C LYS A 250 -1.07 21.93 -5.52
N GLU A 251 -1.45 21.35 -4.38
CA GLU A 251 -0.94 20.04 -3.95
C GLU A 251 -1.26 18.96 -4.98
N HIS A 252 -2.50 18.92 -5.46
CA HIS A 252 -2.93 17.94 -6.45
C HIS A 252 -2.16 18.08 -7.77
N ASN A 253 -2.01 19.29 -8.28
CA ASN A 253 -1.24 19.56 -9.51
C ASN A 253 0.21 19.09 -9.37
N MET A 254 0.85 19.38 -8.23
CA MET A 254 2.22 18.94 -7.95
C MET A 254 2.36 17.41 -7.95
N ILE A 255 1.39 16.69 -7.35
CA ILE A 255 1.40 15.24 -7.33
C ILE A 255 1.15 14.66 -8.73
N VAL A 256 0.25 15.23 -9.51
CA VAL A 256 0.03 14.83 -10.91
C VAL A 256 1.31 14.99 -11.74
N ASP A 257 2.02 16.10 -11.60
CA ASP A 257 3.28 16.32 -12.33
C ASP A 257 4.39 15.36 -11.88
N LEU A 258 4.44 15.04 -10.59
CA LEU A 258 5.38 14.05 -10.05
C LEU A 258 5.12 12.67 -10.67
N GLU A 259 3.87 12.21 -10.70
CA GLU A 259 3.50 10.91 -11.29
C GLU A 259 3.73 10.88 -12.81
N ARG A 260 3.47 12.00 -13.51
CA ARG A 260 3.82 12.13 -14.94
C ARG A 260 5.33 11.98 -15.18
N ASN A 261 6.14 12.63 -14.36
CA ASN A 261 7.60 12.52 -14.42
C ASN A 261 8.07 11.09 -14.16
N ASP A 262 7.52 10.41 -13.16
CA ASP A 262 7.87 9.03 -12.86
C ASP A 262 7.50 8.08 -14.01
N LEU A 263 6.31 8.23 -14.59
CA LEU A 263 5.89 7.48 -15.77
C LEU A 263 6.76 7.75 -16.99
N SER A 264 7.17 8.99 -17.23
CA SER A 264 7.95 9.36 -18.42
C SER A 264 9.29 8.63 -18.52
N ARG A 265 9.83 8.16 -17.41
CA ARG A 265 11.10 7.41 -17.36
C ARG A 265 11.01 5.99 -17.91
N ILE A 266 9.80 5.43 -17.98
CA ILE A 266 9.56 4.02 -18.29
C ILE A 266 8.58 3.83 -19.47
N THR A 267 8.06 4.91 -20.03
CA THR A 267 7.08 4.91 -21.11
C THR A 267 7.64 5.48 -22.40
N LYS A 268 6.98 5.19 -23.51
CA LYS A 268 7.33 5.76 -24.82
C LYS A 268 7.19 7.28 -24.81
N PRO A 269 8.08 8.02 -25.49
CA PRO A 269 7.95 9.47 -25.62
C PRO A 269 6.54 9.87 -26.07
N ASN A 270 6.02 10.96 -25.51
CA ASN A 270 4.69 11.52 -25.80
C ASN A 270 3.49 10.59 -25.51
N SER A 271 3.71 9.43 -24.86
CA SER A 271 2.63 8.50 -24.52
C SER A 271 1.96 8.78 -23.17
N VAL A 272 2.60 9.58 -22.30
CA VAL A 272 2.01 9.93 -20.99
C VAL A 272 0.87 10.91 -21.19
N LYS A 273 -0.32 10.51 -20.73
CA LYS A 273 -1.56 11.30 -20.86
C LYS A 273 -2.31 11.31 -19.52
N ILE A 274 -2.87 12.45 -19.18
CA ILE A 274 -3.85 12.55 -18.10
C ILE A 274 -5.19 12.11 -18.71
N GLN A 275 -5.72 10.98 -18.24
CA GLN A 275 -6.99 10.43 -18.72
C GLN A 275 -8.16 11.16 -18.08
N ASN A 276 -8.09 11.32 -16.76
CA ASN A 276 -9.08 12.04 -15.97
C ASN A 276 -8.36 12.94 -14.96
N LEU A 277 -8.59 14.24 -15.05
CA LEU A 277 -8.00 15.22 -14.14
C LEU A 277 -9.02 15.59 -13.06
N LYS A 278 -8.62 15.48 -11.77
CA LYS A 278 -9.37 16.00 -10.62
C LYS A 278 -10.83 15.54 -10.56
N PHE A 279 -11.08 14.27 -10.72
CA PHE A 279 -12.43 13.75 -10.52
C PHE A 279 -12.68 13.37 -9.05
N VAL A 280 -13.90 13.56 -8.59
CA VAL A 280 -14.29 13.26 -7.21
C VAL A 280 -14.72 11.81 -7.11
N GLN A 281 -13.99 11.02 -6.32
CA GLN A 281 -14.35 9.65 -5.97
C GLN A 281 -15.05 9.62 -4.61
N LYS A 282 -16.27 9.06 -4.60
CA LYS A 282 -17.12 8.97 -3.41
C LYS A 282 -16.86 7.66 -2.67
N TYR A 283 -16.56 7.75 -1.38
CA TYR A 283 -16.51 6.64 -0.43
C TYR A 283 -17.61 6.75 0.63
N GLN A 284 -17.68 5.80 1.54
CA GLN A 284 -18.76 5.78 2.55
C GLN A 284 -18.77 7.03 3.44
N TYR A 285 -17.60 7.51 3.87
CA TYR A 285 -17.46 8.63 4.81
C TYR A 285 -16.71 9.84 4.26
N ILE A 286 -16.09 9.71 3.11
CA ILE A 286 -15.23 10.75 2.53
C ILE A 286 -15.41 10.84 1.02
N PHE A 287 -15.02 12.01 0.50
CA PHE A 287 -14.71 12.20 -0.92
C PHE A 287 -13.21 12.38 -1.09
N HIS A 288 -12.67 11.77 -2.11
CA HIS A 288 -11.30 12.00 -2.56
C HIS A 288 -11.27 12.71 -3.89
N ASN A 289 -10.30 13.61 -4.04
CA ASN A 289 -9.93 14.18 -5.32
C ASN A 289 -8.84 13.31 -5.95
N VAL A 290 -9.12 12.76 -7.13
CA VAL A 290 -8.28 11.74 -7.80
C VAL A 290 -7.96 12.19 -9.21
N SER A 291 -6.77 11.86 -9.70
CA SER A 291 -6.48 11.95 -11.13
C SER A 291 -6.03 10.59 -11.66
N GLU A 292 -6.23 10.34 -12.93
CA GLU A 292 -5.77 9.14 -13.60
C GLU A 292 -4.78 9.51 -14.71
N ILE A 293 -3.59 8.95 -14.65
CA ILE A 293 -2.51 9.19 -15.60
C ILE A 293 -2.09 7.86 -16.20
N SER A 294 -1.90 7.81 -17.50
CA SER A 294 -1.47 6.59 -18.15
C SER A 294 -0.34 6.83 -19.14
N GLY A 295 0.40 5.76 -19.45
CA GLY A 295 1.42 5.76 -20.49
C GLY A 295 1.54 4.38 -21.13
N THR A 296 2.25 4.32 -22.26
CA THR A 296 2.60 3.07 -22.93
C THR A 296 4.02 2.70 -22.56
N LEU A 297 4.23 1.57 -21.90
CA LEU A 297 5.56 1.10 -21.49
C LEU A 297 6.50 0.97 -22.69
N LEU A 298 7.77 1.26 -22.49
CA LEU A 298 8.85 0.96 -23.46
C LEU A 298 8.86 -0.56 -23.76
N ASP A 299 9.14 -0.94 -24.99
CA ASP A 299 9.08 -2.35 -25.40
C ASP A 299 10.02 -3.25 -24.60
N ASN A 300 11.21 -2.76 -24.24
CA ASN A 300 12.23 -3.50 -23.51
C ASN A 300 12.41 -3.04 -22.05
N VAL A 301 11.40 -2.34 -21.46
CA VAL A 301 11.49 -1.90 -20.06
C VAL A 301 11.62 -3.11 -19.13
N ARG A 302 12.58 -3.06 -18.22
CA ARG A 302 12.76 -4.08 -17.18
C ARG A 302 11.84 -3.82 -15.99
N LEU A 303 11.38 -4.88 -15.34
CA LEU A 303 10.60 -4.75 -14.11
C LEU A 303 11.32 -3.92 -13.03
N SER A 304 12.65 -4.11 -12.91
CA SER A 304 13.48 -3.31 -12.00
C SER A 304 13.42 -1.81 -12.29
N ALA A 305 13.32 -1.40 -13.55
CA ALA A 305 13.16 0.01 -13.93
C ALA A 305 11.77 0.55 -13.54
N ILE A 306 10.71 -0.25 -13.73
CA ILE A 306 9.35 0.11 -13.31
C ILE A 306 9.31 0.31 -11.79
N ILE A 307 9.84 -0.64 -11.01
CA ILE A 307 9.89 -0.55 -9.55
C ILE A 307 10.68 0.69 -9.10
N LYS A 308 11.85 0.96 -9.70
CA LYS A 308 12.68 2.13 -9.35
C LYS A 308 12.01 3.47 -9.70
N ALA A 309 11.27 3.53 -10.79
CA ALA A 309 10.58 4.76 -11.20
C ALA A 309 9.37 5.04 -10.32
N MET A 310 8.52 4.02 -10.08
CA MET A 310 7.23 4.20 -9.43
C MET A 310 7.30 4.10 -7.90
N MET A 311 8.21 3.30 -7.34
CA MET A 311 8.25 3.01 -5.89
C MET A 311 9.45 3.64 -5.18
N PRO A 312 9.25 4.15 -3.93
CA PRO A 312 7.97 4.36 -3.27
C PRO A 312 7.15 5.46 -3.96
N GLY A 313 5.81 5.44 -3.75
CA GLY A 313 4.89 6.40 -4.36
C GLY A 313 5.16 7.84 -3.93
N GLY A 314 5.17 8.76 -4.88
CA GLY A 314 5.48 10.16 -4.63
C GLY A 314 4.43 10.87 -3.77
N SER A 315 3.16 10.54 -3.93
CA SER A 315 2.02 11.11 -3.21
C SER A 315 2.12 10.97 -1.68
N VAL A 316 2.82 9.94 -1.19
CA VAL A 316 2.98 9.66 0.26
C VAL A 316 4.37 10.01 0.81
N ILE A 317 5.25 10.52 -0.04
CA ILE A 317 6.62 10.94 0.33
C ILE A 317 6.73 12.45 0.29
N GLY A 318 6.48 13.05 -0.86
CA GLY A 318 6.65 14.45 -1.15
C GLY A 318 7.45 14.71 -2.43
N CYS A 319 7.74 15.95 -2.73
CA CYS A 319 8.30 16.38 -4.00
C CYS A 319 9.42 17.43 -3.83
N PRO A 320 10.55 17.29 -4.53
CA PRO A 320 11.00 16.21 -5.43
C PRO A 320 11.31 14.91 -4.68
N LYS A 321 10.83 13.76 -5.19
CA LYS A 321 10.82 12.47 -4.49
C LYS A 321 12.18 12.06 -3.89
N ILE A 322 13.25 12.04 -4.66
CA ILE A 322 14.57 11.55 -4.22
C ILE A 322 15.15 12.43 -3.10
N ASN A 323 15.07 13.75 -3.24
CA ASN A 323 15.59 14.65 -2.23
C ASN A 323 14.76 14.59 -0.94
N THR A 324 13.45 14.54 -1.07
CA THR A 324 12.53 14.38 0.07
C THR A 324 12.80 13.08 0.83
N LEU A 325 13.04 11.96 0.14
CA LEU A 325 13.43 10.69 0.78
C LEU A 325 14.74 10.79 1.55
N LYS A 326 15.74 11.51 1.04
CA LYS A 326 17.01 11.76 1.76
C LYS A 326 16.77 12.53 3.06
N LEU A 327 15.93 13.56 3.01
CA LEU A 327 15.58 14.36 4.18
C LEU A 327 14.82 13.54 5.23
N LEU A 328 13.82 12.77 4.81
CA LEU A 328 13.05 11.87 5.69
C LEU A 328 13.97 10.85 6.38
N ASN A 329 14.78 10.13 5.63
CA ASN A 329 15.67 9.09 6.17
C ASN A 329 16.74 9.64 7.12
N LYS A 330 17.08 10.92 7.01
CA LYS A 330 18.00 11.62 7.94
C LYS A 330 17.33 11.92 9.28
N GLU A 331 16.08 12.34 9.27
CA GLU A 331 15.40 12.87 10.47
C GLU A 331 14.50 11.84 11.16
N GLU A 332 13.81 10.97 10.42
CA GLU A 332 12.98 9.90 11.01
C GLU A 332 13.88 8.83 11.63
N LYS A 333 13.60 8.48 12.89
CA LYS A 333 14.34 7.45 13.63
C LYS A 333 13.67 6.09 13.61
N GLU A 334 12.33 6.08 13.48
CA GLU A 334 11.54 4.87 13.42
C GLU A 334 11.53 4.30 12.00
N PRO A 335 11.74 2.98 11.83
CA PRO A 335 11.58 2.36 10.53
C PRO A 335 10.10 2.36 10.11
N ARG A 336 9.84 2.71 8.87
CA ARG A 336 8.46 2.70 8.30
C ARG A 336 7.95 1.29 7.99
N ARG A 337 8.82 0.34 7.75
CA ARG A 337 8.52 -1.06 7.39
C ARG A 337 7.56 -1.16 6.20
N ILE A 338 6.31 -1.60 6.45
CA ILE A 338 5.29 -1.69 5.40
C ILE A 338 4.75 -0.31 5.00
N TYR A 339 4.79 0.68 5.92
CA TYR A 339 4.16 1.97 5.68
C TYR A 339 4.84 2.73 4.54
N THR A 340 4.05 3.23 3.59
CA THR A 340 4.50 3.82 2.32
C THR A 340 5.32 2.89 1.42
N GLY A 341 5.35 1.59 1.74
CA GLY A 341 5.72 0.53 0.83
C GLY A 341 4.62 0.24 -0.18
N SER A 342 4.71 -0.88 -0.88
CA SER A 342 3.73 -1.28 -1.90
C SER A 342 3.36 -2.74 -1.77
N PHE A 343 2.05 -3.03 -1.76
CA PHE A 343 1.51 -4.38 -1.82
C PHE A 343 0.84 -4.61 -3.17
N GLY A 344 0.96 -5.82 -3.69
CA GLY A 344 0.28 -6.13 -4.94
C GLY A 344 0.57 -7.53 -5.46
N TYR A 345 0.21 -7.75 -6.70
CA TYR A 345 0.46 -9.00 -7.38
C TYR A 345 1.18 -8.81 -8.72
N PHE A 346 1.88 -9.86 -9.11
CA PHE A 346 2.58 -10.01 -10.37
C PHE A 346 2.21 -11.36 -11.00
N ARG A 347 1.58 -11.35 -12.17
CA ARG A 347 1.30 -12.53 -13.01
C ARG A 347 2.22 -12.59 -14.22
N SER A 348 2.49 -11.43 -14.80
CA SER A 348 3.42 -11.26 -15.91
C SER A 348 3.81 -9.78 -16.01
N LYS A 349 4.74 -9.44 -16.89
CA LYS A 349 5.04 -8.04 -17.23
C LYS A 349 3.82 -7.26 -17.74
N GLU A 350 2.84 -7.97 -18.30
CA GLU A 350 1.63 -7.39 -18.87
C GLU A 350 0.43 -7.43 -17.92
N ASP A 351 0.56 -8.08 -16.76
CA ASP A 351 -0.51 -8.16 -15.75
C ASP A 351 0.07 -8.08 -14.34
N MET A 352 0.12 -6.88 -13.80
CA MET A 352 0.51 -6.59 -12.42
C MET A 352 -0.24 -5.37 -11.89
N SER A 353 -0.41 -5.32 -10.57
CA SER A 353 -0.99 -4.19 -9.86
C SER A 353 -0.35 -4.07 -8.50
N PHE A 354 0.01 -2.82 -8.13
CA PHE A 354 0.57 -2.49 -6.83
C PHE A 354 -0.12 -1.26 -6.27
N ASN A 355 -0.43 -1.31 -4.97
CA ASN A 355 -0.98 -0.18 -4.22
C ASN A 355 0.11 0.51 -3.39
N ILE A 356 -0.26 1.60 -2.73
CA ILE A 356 0.52 2.20 -1.66
C ILE A 356 0.00 1.66 -0.33
N ILE A 357 0.90 1.20 0.55
CA ILE A 357 0.51 0.68 1.87
C ILE A 357 0.34 1.87 2.83
N ILE A 358 -0.91 2.30 2.98
CA ILE A 358 -1.37 3.32 3.94
C ILE A 358 -2.67 2.85 4.59
N ARG A 359 -3.08 3.49 5.68
CA ARG A 359 -4.28 3.07 6.46
C ARG A 359 -4.21 1.59 6.84
N SER A 360 -3.05 1.18 7.36
CA SER A 360 -2.72 -0.23 7.56
C SER A 360 -2.25 -0.49 8.98
N ILE A 361 -2.56 -1.67 9.47
CA ILE A 361 -2.10 -2.22 10.73
C ILE A 361 -1.06 -3.29 10.43
N LEU A 362 0.13 -3.17 11.00
CA LEU A 362 1.11 -4.25 11.08
C LEU A 362 1.04 -4.88 12.47
N ASN A 363 0.74 -6.17 12.54
CA ASN A 363 0.84 -6.97 13.76
C ASN A 363 2.08 -7.87 13.64
N PHE A 364 3.07 -7.62 14.49
CA PHE A 364 4.35 -8.35 14.49
C PHE A 364 4.88 -8.47 15.93
N LYS A 365 5.26 -9.69 16.35
CA LYS A 365 5.74 -9.99 17.70
C LYS A 365 4.83 -9.42 18.81
N LYS A 366 3.51 -9.64 18.67
CA LYS A 366 2.46 -9.13 19.57
C LYS A 366 2.38 -7.61 19.69
N ASN A 367 3.03 -6.88 18.80
CA ASN A 367 2.93 -5.43 18.70
C ASN A 367 2.11 -5.05 17.48
N ASN A 368 1.15 -4.14 17.64
CA ASN A 368 0.35 -3.58 16.57
C ASN A 368 0.88 -2.19 16.26
N GLU A 369 1.18 -1.92 15.01
CA GLU A 369 1.69 -0.65 14.54
C GLU A 369 0.79 -0.08 13.46
N VAL A 370 0.45 1.19 13.61
CA VAL A 370 -0.27 1.98 12.61
C VAL A 370 0.55 3.25 12.37
N PHE A 371 0.71 3.62 11.12
CA PHE A 371 1.33 4.88 10.77
C PHE A 371 0.32 5.83 10.15
N ALA A 372 0.47 7.11 10.49
CA ALA A 372 -0.16 8.23 9.80
C ALA A 372 0.91 9.25 9.43
N ALA A 373 0.68 10.04 8.40
CA ALA A 373 1.60 11.12 8.04
C ALA A 373 0.83 12.40 7.73
N SER A 374 1.45 13.52 8.08
CA SER A 374 0.99 14.84 7.71
C SER A 374 1.85 15.43 6.59
N GLY A 375 1.22 16.16 5.68
CA GLY A 375 1.88 16.80 4.54
C GLY A 375 2.31 18.22 4.87
N VAL A 376 3.60 18.42 5.16
CA VAL A 376 4.17 19.72 5.49
C VAL A 376 4.50 20.48 4.20
N ILE A 377 3.94 21.67 4.08
CA ILE A 377 4.22 22.66 3.02
C ILE A 377 4.59 24.01 3.66
N LEU A 378 4.85 25.02 2.83
CA LEU A 378 5.30 26.34 3.32
C LEU A 378 4.30 26.98 4.31
N ASP A 379 3.01 26.80 4.12
CA ASP A 379 1.94 27.40 4.95
C ASP A 379 1.53 26.52 6.15
N SER A 380 2.07 25.32 6.29
CA SER A 380 1.76 24.41 7.40
C SER A 380 2.28 24.91 8.74
N THR A 381 1.57 24.59 9.83
CA THR A 381 1.99 24.80 11.22
C THR A 381 2.12 23.46 11.95
N ALA A 382 3.09 23.33 12.85
CA ALA A 382 3.32 22.06 13.56
C ALA A 382 2.09 21.59 14.35
N LYS A 383 1.36 22.53 14.97
CA LYS A 383 0.15 22.25 15.76
C LYS A 383 -0.98 21.64 14.92
N ASN A 384 -1.16 22.11 13.70
CA ASN A 384 -2.24 21.63 12.82
C ASN A 384 -1.90 20.30 12.17
N GLU A 385 -0.60 20.04 11.94
CA GLU A 385 -0.13 18.83 11.27
C GLU A 385 0.06 17.66 12.25
N TYR A 386 0.36 17.91 13.54
CA TYR A 386 0.46 16.89 14.60
C TYR A 386 -0.93 16.36 15.00
#